data_602c3340b080d90e74c87dc94d4a3ca5
#
_entry.id   602c3340b080d90e74c87dc94d4a3ca5
#
_cell.length_a   1.000
_cell.length_b   1.000
_cell.length_c   1.000
_cell.angle_alpha   90.00
_cell.angle_beta   90.00
_cell.angle_gamma   90.00
#
_symmetry.space_group_name_H-M   'P 1'
#
loop_
_entity.id
_entity.type
_entity.pdbx_description
1 polymer ?
#
loop_
_entity_poly.entity_id
_entity_poly.type
_entity_poly.pdbx_seq_one_letter_code
_entity_poly.pdbx_strand_id
1 'polypeptide(L)'
;MCIRDSFVSSHELGHSLGLKHNFGASYSVPVDSLRSKSYTATNGTASSIMDYARFNYVAQPEDGITQLTPKIGTYDKHAINWGYRWLDVQDPHEELPTLNAWLREHENDPEYWYGEQSREGIDPRSQSEDLSNDAVLASTYGLKNLRRIIPHVTDWTSEEGKLQYEGGRLLMAIVFQWLAYADHVKTNVGGFYLNNVVAGHDIDRYVPVPADYQRKSVKYLIDEVFTTPEWLFGAKAWDKAYAQRSSPVGQMEYAPYNFARELQYKTYYELLADQRLVRMYEVEARQGRGAKTYTPEQMMDDITRAVFIRPGGRSLSIWERMSQKNYVDALIVSSNLTMVKTTNCLLYTSPS
;
A
#
# COMPACT_ATOMS: atom_id res chain seq x y z
N MET A 1 29.58 8.19 7.32
CA MET A 1 28.59 7.12 7.14
C MET A 1 27.29 7.78 6.67
N CYS A 2 26.76 7.38 5.53
CA CYS A 2 25.52 7.94 4.99
C CYS A 2 24.35 7.46 5.88
N ILE A 3 23.30 8.26 6.04
CA ILE A 3 22.09 7.91 6.82
C ILE A 3 21.50 6.58 6.29
N ARG A 4 21.53 6.38 4.97
CA ARG A 4 21.09 5.15 4.32
C ARG A 4 21.92 3.93 4.76
N ASP A 5 23.24 4.07 4.85
CA ASP A 5 24.14 2.97 5.26
C ASP A 5 23.85 2.58 6.71
N SER A 6 23.61 3.55 7.58
CA SER A 6 23.24 3.30 8.98
C SER A 6 21.91 2.55 9.10
N PHE A 7 20.89 2.95 8.32
CA PHE A 7 19.61 2.26 8.28
C PHE A 7 19.76 0.80 7.84
N VAL A 8 20.38 0.57 6.68
CA VAL A 8 20.55 -0.79 6.12
C VAL A 8 21.38 -1.65 7.06
N SER A 9 22.53 -1.14 7.57
CA SER A 9 23.38 -1.91 8.48
C SER A 9 22.65 -2.31 9.78
N SER A 10 21.82 -1.42 10.33
CA SER A 10 21.04 -1.73 11.54
C SER A 10 19.94 -2.75 11.25
N HIS A 11 19.31 -2.69 10.08
CA HIS A 11 18.31 -3.67 9.62
C HIS A 11 18.95 -5.06 9.48
N GLU A 12 20.08 -5.18 8.76
CA GLU A 12 20.80 -6.45 8.58
C GLU A 12 21.33 -7.02 9.92
N LEU A 13 21.74 -6.14 10.83
CA LEU A 13 22.10 -6.58 12.19
C LEU A 13 20.88 -7.16 12.92
N GLY A 14 19.71 -6.58 12.76
CA GLY A 14 18.46 -7.14 13.30
C GLY A 14 18.23 -8.57 12.84
N HIS A 15 18.43 -8.87 11.55
CA HIS A 15 18.35 -10.24 11.03
C HIS A 15 19.41 -11.16 11.66
N SER A 16 20.62 -10.67 11.89
CA SER A 16 21.68 -11.44 12.56
C SER A 16 21.32 -11.77 14.02
N LEU A 17 20.44 -10.99 14.64
CA LEU A 17 19.87 -11.22 15.95
C LEU A 17 18.57 -12.04 15.92
N GLY A 18 18.19 -12.59 14.77
CA GLY A 18 17.00 -13.43 14.61
C GLY A 18 15.68 -12.66 14.42
N LEU A 19 15.70 -11.34 14.26
CA LEU A 19 14.49 -10.58 13.98
C LEU A 19 14.04 -10.83 12.54
N LYS A 20 12.74 -11.02 12.37
CA LYS A 20 12.08 -11.04 11.05
C LYS A 20 11.66 -9.62 10.65
N HIS A 21 11.34 -9.43 9.36
CA HIS A 21 10.68 -8.21 8.92
C HIS A 21 9.37 -7.98 9.68
N ASN A 22 9.16 -6.75 10.13
CA ASN A 22 7.89 -6.32 10.73
C ASN A 22 7.23 -5.26 9.83
N PHE A 23 6.45 -5.69 8.86
CA PHE A 23 5.74 -4.82 7.91
C PHE A 23 4.56 -4.06 8.55
N GLY A 24 4.26 -4.32 9.81
CA GLY A 24 3.23 -3.62 10.56
C GLY A 24 3.75 -2.42 11.37
N ALA A 25 5.07 -2.23 11.41
CA ALA A 25 5.65 -1.21 12.27
C ALA A 25 5.38 0.23 11.78
N SER A 26 5.27 0.45 10.47
CA SER A 26 4.90 1.74 9.89
C SER A 26 3.46 2.15 10.20
N TYR A 27 2.56 1.18 10.35
CA TYR A 27 1.17 1.43 10.73
C TYR A 27 1.01 2.04 12.13
N SER A 28 1.97 1.83 13.02
CA SER A 28 1.94 2.40 14.38
C SER A 28 2.02 3.93 14.40
N VAL A 29 2.50 4.57 13.33
CA VAL A 29 2.81 6.00 13.31
C VAL A 29 1.71 6.80 12.59
N PRO A 30 0.96 7.67 13.29
CA PRO A 30 -0.03 8.53 12.66
C PRO A 30 0.57 9.52 11.64
N VAL A 31 -0.22 9.91 10.64
CA VAL A 31 0.19 10.88 9.60
C VAL A 31 0.73 12.18 10.20
N ASP A 32 0.08 12.73 11.21
CA ASP A 32 0.50 13.99 11.85
C ASP A 32 1.86 13.85 12.56
N SER A 33 2.15 12.68 13.11
CA SER A 33 3.45 12.37 13.70
C SER A 33 4.56 12.33 12.64
N LEU A 34 4.29 11.77 11.46
CA LEU A 34 5.20 11.78 10.32
C LEU A 34 5.48 13.20 9.78
N ARG A 35 4.61 14.16 10.06
CA ARG A 35 4.75 15.57 9.72
C ARG A 35 5.30 16.41 10.88
N SER A 36 5.59 15.79 12.01
CA SER A 36 6.17 16.45 13.17
C SER A 36 7.69 16.32 13.20
N LYS A 37 8.40 17.45 13.10
CA LYS A 37 9.87 17.51 13.16
C LYS A 37 10.41 16.93 14.48
N SER A 38 9.80 17.22 15.60
CA SER A 38 10.22 16.74 16.92
C SER A 38 9.98 15.23 17.07
N TYR A 39 8.82 14.75 16.61
CA TYR A 39 8.51 13.32 16.66
C TYR A 39 9.48 12.50 15.80
N THR A 40 9.64 12.86 14.52
CA THR A 40 10.49 12.11 13.60
C THR A 40 11.97 12.15 14.01
N ALA A 41 12.43 13.27 14.57
CA ALA A 41 13.80 13.39 15.10
C ALA A 41 14.06 12.41 16.25
N THR A 42 13.07 12.10 17.07
CA THR A 42 13.17 11.18 18.21
C THR A 42 12.90 9.74 17.81
N ASN A 43 11.76 9.50 17.15
CA ASN A 43 11.21 8.15 16.97
C ASN A 43 11.45 7.57 15.55
N GLY A 44 11.84 8.40 14.57
CA GLY A 44 11.90 7.96 13.18
C GLY A 44 10.50 7.89 12.55
N THR A 45 10.31 6.96 11.62
CA THR A 45 9.10 6.86 10.78
C THR A 45 8.33 5.54 10.96
N ALA A 46 8.82 4.63 11.78
CA ALA A 46 8.21 3.34 12.11
C ALA A 46 8.64 2.91 13.51
N SER A 47 7.89 2.02 14.17
CA SER A 47 8.23 1.47 15.48
C SER A 47 9.34 0.40 15.43
N SER A 48 9.74 -0.02 14.24
CA SER A 48 10.81 -1.01 14.02
C SER A 48 11.71 -0.65 12.86
N ILE A 49 13.00 -0.91 13.01
CA ILE A 49 13.99 -0.86 11.95
C ILE A 49 13.81 -2.00 10.95
N MET A 50 13.08 -3.05 11.33
CA MET A 50 12.82 -4.23 10.51
C MET A 50 11.65 -4.05 9.52
N ASP A 51 11.04 -2.88 9.47
CA ASP A 51 10.06 -2.51 8.46
C ASP A 51 10.77 -2.09 7.15
N TYR A 52 10.17 -2.41 6.03
CA TYR A 52 10.55 -1.83 4.73
C TYR A 52 9.87 -0.48 4.50
N ALA A 53 9.75 0.31 5.56
CA ALA A 53 9.24 1.67 5.45
C ALA A 53 10.14 2.51 4.54
N ARG A 54 9.52 3.21 3.59
CA ARG A 54 10.21 4.14 2.69
C ARG A 54 10.69 5.39 3.42
N PHE A 55 11.51 6.19 2.73
CA PHE A 55 11.69 7.58 3.14
C PHE A 55 10.34 8.24 3.37
N ASN A 56 10.26 9.06 4.38
CA ASN A 56 9.03 9.75 4.77
C ASN A 56 8.45 10.59 3.62
N TYR A 57 7.66 9.96 2.77
CA TYR A 57 6.97 10.61 1.66
C TYR A 57 5.75 11.43 2.10
N VAL A 58 5.35 11.31 3.35
CA VAL A 58 4.26 12.08 3.95
C VAL A 58 4.71 13.51 4.27
N ALA A 59 5.98 13.67 4.66
CA ALA A 59 6.58 14.95 4.96
C ALA A 59 6.45 15.92 3.77
N GLN A 60 6.17 17.18 4.09
CA GLN A 60 6.08 18.26 3.13
C GLN A 60 7.23 19.25 3.36
N PRO A 61 7.68 20.01 2.36
CA PRO A 61 8.77 20.98 2.52
C PRO A 61 8.55 21.95 3.68
N GLU A 62 7.30 22.36 3.89
CA GLU A 62 6.90 23.28 4.95
C GLU A 62 7.04 22.70 6.38
N ASP A 63 7.10 21.39 6.53
CA ASP A 63 7.23 20.72 7.84
C ASP A 63 8.66 20.82 8.40
N GLY A 64 9.65 21.11 7.56
CA GLY A 64 11.06 21.28 7.94
C GLY A 64 11.69 20.03 8.56
N ILE A 65 11.22 18.84 8.15
CA ILE A 65 11.68 17.54 8.65
C ILE A 65 13.04 17.21 8.04
N THR A 66 13.96 16.75 8.86
CA THR A 66 15.30 16.30 8.44
C THR A 66 15.53 14.81 8.64
N GLN A 67 14.77 14.18 9.56
CA GLN A 67 14.79 12.72 9.77
C GLN A 67 13.68 12.08 8.95
N LEU A 68 14.09 11.39 7.88
CA LEU A 68 13.15 10.82 6.90
C LEU A 68 13.14 9.28 6.89
N THR A 69 13.89 8.62 7.77
CA THR A 69 14.07 7.17 7.78
C THR A 69 13.65 6.57 9.12
N PRO A 70 13.31 5.27 9.17
CA PRO A 70 13.14 4.55 10.42
C PRO A 70 14.39 4.62 11.32
N LYS A 71 14.18 4.35 12.59
CA LYS A 71 15.22 4.16 13.61
C LYS A 71 14.97 2.84 14.32
N ILE A 72 15.93 2.39 15.12
CA ILE A 72 15.69 1.32 16.10
C ILE A 72 14.59 1.79 17.04
N GLY A 73 13.42 1.16 16.92
CA GLY A 73 12.19 1.61 17.54
C GLY A 73 11.80 0.86 18.80
N THR A 74 10.58 1.10 19.22
CA THR A 74 9.95 0.49 20.42
C THR A 74 9.81 -1.01 20.24
N TYR A 75 9.34 -1.47 19.07
CA TYR A 75 9.20 -2.89 18.76
C TYR A 75 10.55 -3.62 18.81
N ASP A 76 11.61 -3.05 18.22
CA ASP A 76 12.93 -3.71 18.20
C ASP A 76 13.46 -3.97 19.61
N LYS A 77 13.35 -2.96 20.48
CA LYS A 77 13.77 -3.06 21.88
C LYS A 77 12.96 -4.11 22.63
N HIS A 78 11.65 -4.15 22.38
CA HIS A 78 10.77 -5.16 22.96
C HIS A 78 11.13 -6.56 22.48
N ALA A 79 11.30 -6.77 21.18
CA ALA A 79 11.61 -8.06 20.60
C ALA A 79 12.98 -8.60 21.07
N ILE A 80 13.99 -7.72 21.18
CA ILE A 80 15.29 -8.11 21.75
C ILE A 80 15.17 -8.42 23.25
N ASN A 81 14.44 -7.62 24.01
CA ASN A 81 14.20 -7.91 25.42
C ASN A 81 13.47 -9.25 25.60
N TRP A 82 12.45 -9.51 24.80
CA TRP A 82 11.69 -10.75 24.83
C TRP A 82 12.54 -11.97 24.50
N GLY A 83 13.41 -11.88 23.48
CA GLY A 83 14.20 -13.02 23.00
C GLY A 83 15.53 -13.24 23.73
N TYR A 84 16.07 -12.23 24.41
CA TYR A 84 17.44 -12.29 24.96
C TYR A 84 17.55 -12.00 26.44
N ARG A 85 16.46 -11.58 27.11
CA ARG A 85 16.50 -11.35 28.54
C ARG A 85 16.66 -12.65 29.29
N TRP A 86 17.69 -12.71 30.12
CA TRP A 86 17.91 -13.86 30.98
C TRP A 86 16.78 -14.07 31.99
N LEU A 87 16.24 -15.28 32.05
CA LEU A 87 15.33 -15.74 33.07
C LEU A 87 16.00 -16.91 33.88
N ASP A 88 15.92 -16.84 35.18
CA ASP A 88 16.55 -17.86 36.04
C ASP A 88 15.61 -19.07 36.17
N VAL A 89 15.55 -19.88 35.13
CA VAL A 89 14.75 -21.09 35.01
C VAL A 89 15.62 -22.26 34.55
N GLN A 90 15.22 -23.49 34.89
CA GLN A 90 15.95 -24.68 34.50
C GLN A 90 15.44 -25.31 33.21
N ASP A 91 14.17 -25.16 32.91
CA ASP A 91 13.52 -25.63 31.69
C ASP A 91 13.01 -24.43 30.88
N PRO A 92 13.34 -24.32 29.55
CA PRO A 92 12.83 -23.25 28.69
C PRO A 92 11.29 -23.14 28.69
N HIS A 93 10.56 -24.20 28.95
CA HIS A 93 9.08 -24.13 29.07
C HIS A 93 8.60 -23.30 30.25
N GLU A 94 9.42 -23.17 31.28
CA GLU A 94 9.10 -22.34 32.47
C GLU A 94 9.16 -20.83 32.16
N GLU A 95 9.79 -20.43 31.04
CA GLU A 95 9.80 -19.04 30.58
C GLU A 95 8.44 -18.59 30.02
N LEU A 96 7.64 -19.51 29.45
CA LEU A 96 6.41 -19.20 28.71
C LEU A 96 5.41 -18.31 29.49
N PRO A 97 5.13 -18.52 30.76
CA PRO A 97 4.22 -17.65 31.50
C PRO A 97 4.70 -16.19 31.57
N THR A 98 6.01 -15.99 31.79
CA THR A 98 6.63 -14.65 31.82
C THR A 98 6.62 -14.00 30.46
N LEU A 99 7.02 -14.72 29.41
CA LEU A 99 7.03 -14.23 28.04
C LEU A 99 5.62 -13.86 27.56
N ASN A 100 4.62 -14.67 27.90
CA ASN A 100 3.22 -14.39 27.59
C ASN A 100 2.69 -13.17 28.37
N ALA A 101 3.11 -12.98 29.62
CA ALA A 101 2.73 -11.79 30.39
C ALA A 101 3.26 -10.51 29.73
N TRP A 102 4.51 -10.51 29.28
CA TRP A 102 5.09 -9.35 28.56
C TRP A 102 4.38 -9.04 27.24
N LEU A 103 3.93 -10.06 26.49
CA LEU A 103 3.15 -9.84 25.28
C LEU A 103 1.79 -9.20 25.60
N ARG A 104 1.13 -9.64 26.70
CA ARG A 104 -0.17 -9.10 27.13
C ARG A 104 -0.10 -7.66 27.62
N GLU A 105 1.01 -7.22 28.18
CA GLU A 105 1.20 -5.83 28.62
C GLU A 105 1.04 -4.84 27.48
N HIS A 106 1.31 -5.26 26.24
CA HIS A 106 1.35 -4.42 25.04
C HIS A 106 0.36 -4.86 23.95
N GLU A 107 -0.58 -5.75 24.27
CA GLU A 107 -1.47 -6.39 23.29
C GLU A 107 -2.29 -5.40 22.42
N ASN A 108 -2.65 -4.24 22.99
CA ASN A 108 -3.45 -3.23 22.32
C ASN A 108 -2.62 -2.00 21.88
N ASP A 109 -1.30 -2.06 22.01
CA ASP A 109 -0.43 -0.95 21.61
C ASP A 109 0.17 -1.23 20.24
N PRO A 110 -0.20 -0.42 19.20
CA PRO A 110 0.28 -0.63 17.84
C PRO A 110 1.80 -0.49 17.70
N GLU A 111 2.51 0.18 18.63
CA GLU A 111 3.97 0.25 18.59
C GLU A 111 4.66 -1.10 18.84
N TYR A 112 3.95 -2.06 19.47
CA TYR A 112 4.46 -3.40 19.77
C TYR A 112 3.88 -4.48 18.84
N TRP A 113 3.04 -4.08 17.88
CA TRP A 113 2.42 -5.04 16.97
C TRP A 113 3.41 -5.58 15.95
N TYR A 114 3.30 -6.89 15.70
CA TYR A 114 4.04 -7.58 14.64
C TYR A 114 3.11 -7.90 13.47
N GLY A 115 3.45 -7.39 12.31
CA GLY A 115 2.76 -7.64 11.05
C GLY A 115 3.64 -8.36 10.04
N GLU A 116 3.26 -9.57 9.64
CA GLU A 116 3.91 -10.29 8.55
C GLU A 116 3.28 -9.88 7.22
N GLN A 117 4.10 -9.62 6.19
CA GLN A 117 3.59 -9.29 4.88
C GLN A 117 2.73 -10.42 4.32
N SER A 118 1.46 -10.15 4.10
CA SER A 118 0.58 -11.05 3.37
C SER A 118 0.90 -10.97 1.88
N ARG A 119 1.25 -12.10 1.25
CA ARG A 119 1.54 -12.17 -0.19
C ARG A 119 0.38 -11.69 -1.06
N GLU A 120 -0.84 -11.75 -0.57
CA GLU A 120 -2.05 -11.39 -1.30
C GLU A 120 -2.61 -10.01 -0.91
N GLY A 121 -1.89 -9.23 -0.06
CA GLY A 121 -2.33 -7.91 0.36
C GLY A 121 -3.71 -7.93 1.03
N ILE A 122 -3.89 -8.77 2.05
CA ILE A 122 -5.16 -8.91 2.77
C ILE A 122 -5.25 -7.93 3.94
N ASP A 123 -4.15 -7.78 4.70
CA ASP A 123 -4.08 -6.85 5.83
C ASP A 123 -3.43 -5.53 5.38
N PRO A 124 -4.21 -4.43 5.31
CA PRO A 124 -3.67 -3.12 4.92
C PRO A 124 -2.74 -2.50 5.96
N ARG A 125 -2.63 -3.07 7.14
CA ARG A 125 -1.71 -2.61 8.19
C ARG A 125 -0.29 -3.17 8.02
N SER A 126 -0.12 -4.16 7.13
CA SER A 126 1.14 -4.89 6.98
C SER A 126 1.53 -4.96 5.51
N GLN A 127 2.04 -3.86 5.00
CA GLN A 127 2.44 -3.70 3.61
C GLN A 127 3.92 -3.34 3.51
N SER A 128 4.49 -3.45 2.33
CA SER A 128 5.86 -3.02 2.06
C SER A 128 5.84 -1.59 1.54
N GLU A 129 6.76 -0.77 2.03
CA GLU A 129 7.00 0.59 1.54
C GLU A 129 5.86 1.59 1.81
N ASP A 130 4.89 1.20 2.64
CA ASP A 130 3.84 2.09 3.12
C ASP A 130 4.26 2.86 4.38
N LEU A 131 3.48 3.86 4.72
CA LEU A 131 3.64 4.66 5.94
C LEU A 131 2.26 5.00 6.52
N SER A 132 2.20 5.01 7.86
CA SER A 132 1.06 5.52 8.61
C SER A 132 -0.16 4.57 8.68
N ASN A 133 -1.02 4.86 9.64
CA ASN A 133 -2.30 4.19 9.85
C ASN A 133 -3.45 4.71 8.96
N ASP A 134 -3.22 5.71 8.11
CA ASP A 134 -4.16 6.20 7.10
C ASP A 134 -3.49 6.22 5.72
N ALA A 135 -3.55 5.09 5.02
CA ALA A 135 -2.97 4.93 3.68
C ALA A 135 -3.53 5.95 2.67
N VAL A 136 -4.79 6.37 2.78
CA VAL A 136 -5.39 7.37 1.88
C VAL A 136 -4.76 8.74 2.10
N LEU A 137 -4.63 9.17 3.35
CA LEU A 137 -4.06 10.48 3.68
C LEU A 137 -2.55 10.51 3.41
N ALA A 138 -1.82 9.45 3.78
CA ALA A 138 -0.39 9.32 3.50
C ALA A 138 -0.11 9.36 1.99
N SER A 139 -0.85 8.58 1.20
CA SER A 139 -0.74 8.58 -0.27
C SER A 139 -1.09 9.93 -0.89
N THR A 140 -2.07 10.65 -0.34
CA THR A 140 -2.42 12.01 -0.80
C THR A 140 -1.25 12.97 -0.62
N TYR A 141 -0.54 12.92 0.52
CA TYR A 141 0.68 13.72 0.72
C TYR A 141 1.82 13.28 -0.20
N GLY A 142 1.98 11.97 -0.40
CA GLY A 142 2.93 11.43 -1.37
C GLY A 142 2.70 11.95 -2.78
N LEU A 143 1.46 11.90 -3.27
CA LEU A 143 1.08 12.46 -4.59
C LEU A 143 1.35 13.96 -4.69
N LYS A 144 1.11 14.71 -3.61
CA LYS A 144 1.43 16.15 -3.57
C LYS A 144 2.92 16.40 -3.82
N ASN A 145 3.79 15.54 -3.28
CA ASN A 145 5.23 15.61 -3.53
C ASN A 145 5.58 15.22 -4.98
N LEU A 146 5.00 14.15 -5.52
CA LEU A 146 5.25 13.74 -6.91
C LEU A 146 4.83 14.85 -7.89
N ARG A 147 3.69 15.52 -7.66
CA ARG A 147 3.23 16.65 -8.48
C ARG A 147 4.21 17.83 -8.46
N ARG A 148 4.95 18.03 -7.35
CA ARG A 148 6.01 19.06 -7.28
C ARG A 148 7.24 18.69 -8.09
N ILE A 149 7.57 17.41 -8.20
CA ILE A 149 8.77 16.92 -8.87
C ILE A 149 8.63 17.00 -10.41
N ILE A 150 7.48 16.64 -10.96
CA ILE A 150 7.24 16.51 -12.40
C ILE A 150 7.70 17.73 -13.21
N PRO A 151 7.38 18.99 -12.86
CA PRO A 151 7.81 20.15 -13.64
C PRO A 151 9.33 20.32 -13.72
N HIS A 152 10.07 19.75 -12.77
CA HIS A 152 11.50 19.92 -12.64
C HIS A 152 12.32 18.75 -13.22
N VAL A 153 11.68 17.66 -13.63
CA VAL A 153 12.37 16.45 -14.09
C VAL A 153 13.41 16.77 -15.17
N THR A 154 13.02 17.50 -16.21
CA THR A 154 13.93 17.83 -17.31
C THR A 154 15.12 18.65 -16.83
N ASP A 155 14.86 19.72 -16.05
CA ASP A 155 15.91 20.64 -15.61
C ASP A 155 16.89 19.96 -14.64
N TRP A 156 16.41 19.12 -13.74
CA TRP A 156 17.23 18.43 -12.74
C TRP A 156 18.08 17.31 -13.32
N THR A 157 17.69 16.76 -14.45
CA THR A 157 18.35 15.60 -15.06
C THR A 157 19.09 15.92 -16.36
N SER A 158 19.00 17.17 -16.86
CA SER A 158 19.67 17.59 -18.08
C SER A 158 21.13 17.89 -17.83
N GLU A 159 21.99 17.36 -18.70
CA GLU A 159 23.40 17.70 -18.78
C GLU A 159 23.75 17.97 -20.26
N GLU A 160 24.43 19.10 -20.53
CA GLU A 160 24.76 19.49 -21.89
C GLU A 160 25.58 18.41 -22.62
N GLY A 161 25.16 18.06 -23.82
CA GLY A 161 25.81 17.03 -24.65
C GLY A 161 25.46 15.60 -24.28
N LYS A 162 24.61 15.36 -23.28
CA LYS A 162 24.15 14.01 -22.89
C LYS A 162 22.69 13.73 -23.28
N LEU A 163 22.41 12.46 -23.57
CA LEU A 163 21.05 11.98 -23.76
C LEU A 163 20.30 11.94 -22.41
N GLN A 164 18.99 12.18 -22.44
CA GLN A 164 18.15 12.35 -21.26
C GLN A 164 17.70 11.00 -20.64
N TYR A 165 18.64 10.07 -20.42
CA TYR A 165 18.35 8.79 -19.77
C TYR A 165 17.89 8.96 -18.31
N GLU A 166 18.53 9.87 -17.56
CA GLU A 166 18.18 10.09 -16.16
C GLU A 166 16.77 10.68 -16.01
N GLY A 167 16.34 11.53 -16.96
CA GLY A 167 14.97 12.03 -17.04
C GLY A 167 13.95 10.90 -17.21
N GLY A 168 14.22 9.98 -18.12
CA GLY A 168 13.39 8.78 -18.31
C GLY A 168 13.33 7.88 -17.08
N ARG A 169 14.47 7.64 -16.42
CA ARG A 169 14.53 6.86 -15.18
C ARG A 169 13.74 7.51 -14.04
N LEU A 170 13.85 8.82 -13.87
CA LEU A 170 13.12 9.56 -12.84
C LEU A 170 11.61 9.53 -13.10
N LEU A 171 11.18 9.71 -14.35
CA LEU A 171 9.76 9.61 -14.72
C LEU A 171 9.19 8.22 -14.40
N MET A 172 9.90 7.15 -14.74
CA MET A 172 9.49 5.80 -14.41
C MET A 172 9.44 5.56 -12.89
N ALA A 173 10.40 6.09 -12.14
CA ALA A 173 10.37 6.00 -10.67
C ALA A 173 9.14 6.72 -10.09
N ILE A 174 8.74 7.85 -10.65
CA ILE A 174 7.52 8.56 -10.25
C ILE A 174 6.26 7.74 -10.59
N VAL A 175 6.21 7.11 -11.76
CA VAL A 175 5.09 6.21 -12.14
C VAL A 175 4.97 5.03 -11.17
N PHE A 176 6.08 4.37 -10.86
CA PHE A 176 6.07 3.25 -9.91
C PHE A 176 5.68 3.70 -8.50
N GLN A 177 6.12 4.88 -8.07
CA GLN A 177 5.74 5.40 -6.75
C GLN A 177 4.25 5.79 -6.71
N TRP A 178 3.70 6.36 -7.77
CA TRP A 178 2.26 6.62 -7.92
C TRP A 178 1.46 5.30 -7.81
N LEU A 179 1.92 4.25 -8.51
CA LEU A 179 1.28 2.94 -8.46
C LEU A 179 1.35 2.33 -7.05
N ALA A 180 2.50 2.43 -6.36
CA ALA A 180 2.64 1.93 -5.00
C ALA A 180 1.63 2.59 -4.04
N TYR A 181 1.41 3.92 -4.17
CA TYR A 181 0.38 4.60 -3.38
C TYR A 181 -1.03 4.09 -3.69
N ALA A 182 -1.34 3.82 -4.97
CA ALA A 182 -2.61 3.23 -5.35
C ALA A 182 -2.77 1.80 -4.78
N ASP A 183 -1.72 1.00 -4.78
CA ASP A 183 -1.72 -0.37 -4.25
C ASP A 183 -1.91 -0.37 -2.72
N HIS A 184 -1.25 0.52 -1.98
CA HIS A 184 -1.45 0.67 -0.53
C HIS A 184 -2.90 1.00 -0.18
N VAL A 185 -3.51 1.92 -0.91
CA VAL A 185 -4.92 2.29 -0.71
C VAL A 185 -5.86 1.17 -1.12
N LYS A 186 -5.62 0.52 -2.25
CA LYS A 186 -6.44 -0.59 -2.77
C LYS A 186 -6.56 -1.77 -1.81
N THR A 187 -5.53 -2.05 -1.01
CA THR A 187 -5.52 -3.15 -0.04
C THR A 187 -6.62 -3.02 1.02
N ASN A 188 -7.08 -1.79 1.31
CA ASN A 188 -8.19 -1.58 2.24
C ASN A 188 -9.52 -2.11 1.73
N VAL A 189 -9.73 -2.20 0.40
CA VAL A 189 -10.99 -2.63 -0.20
C VAL A 189 -11.10 -4.14 -0.13
N GLY A 190 -12.09 -4.65 0.60
CA GLY A 190 -12.23 -6.08 0.91
C GLY A 190 -11.06 -6.62 1.75
N GLY A 191 -10.38 -5.74 2.50
CA GLY A 191 -9.29 -6.08 3.40
C GLY A 191 -9.76 -6.52 4.77
N PHE A 192 -8.89 -7.23 5.47
CA PHE A 192 -9.06 -7.63 6.87
C PHE A 192 -7.85 -7.24 7.70
N TYR A 193 -8.09 -6.81 8.92
CA TYR A 193 -7.09 -6.78 9.96
C TYR A 193 -6.91 -8.19 10.52
N LEU A 194 -5.71 -8.76 10.35
CA LEU A 194 -5.38 -10.12 10.74
C LEU A 194 -4.71 -10.13 12.11
N ASN A 195 -5.44 -10.49 13.15
CA ASN A 195 -4.90 -10.53 14.51
C ASN A 195 -4.34 -11.92 14.83
N ASN A 196 -3.25 -11.97 15.58
CA ASN A 196 -2.71 -13.20 16.13
C ASN A 196 -3.47 -13.53 17.41
N VAL A 197 -4.41 -14.47 17.32
CA VAL A 197 -5.29 -14.85 18.43
C VAL A 197 -4.70 -16.01 19.20
N VAL A 198 -4.51 -15.83 20.49
CA VAL A 198 -4.08 -16.89 21.43
C VAL A 198 -5.27 -17.25 22.31
N ALA A 199 -5.37 -18.51 22.73
CA ALA A 199 -6.45 -18.95 23.62
C ALA A 199 -6.51 -18.09 24.90
N GLY A 200 -7.70 -17.60 25.22
CA GLY A 200 -7.95 -16.69 26.33
C GLY A 200 -7.92 -15.19 25.99
N HIS A 201 -7.67 -14.84 24.72
CA HIS A 201 -7.81 -13.47 24.22
C HIS A 201 -9.22 -13.27 23.65
N ASP A 202 -9.84 -12.14 23.95
CA ASP A 202 -11.17 -11.74 23.45
C ASP A 202 -11.02 -10.79 22.24
N ILE A 203 -10.35 -11.28 21.20
CA ILE A 203 -10.19 -10.57 19.94
C ILE A 203 -10.49 -11.48 18.75
N ASP A 204 -11.09 -10.94 17.71
CA ASP A 204 -11.35 -11.68 16.48
C ASP A 204 -10.08 -11.81 15.62
N ARG A 205 -9.88 -13.01 15.03
CA ARG A 205 -8.78 -13.26 14.08
C ARG A 205 -8.90 -12.39 12.82
N TYR A 206 -10.11 -12.21 12.32
CA TYR A 206 -10.43 -11.50 11.08
C TYR A 206 -11.37 -10.35 11.38
N VAL A 207 -10.85 -9.13 11.41
CA VAL A 207 -11.65 -7.91 11.58
C VAL A 207 -11.73 -7.20 10.23
N PRO A 208 -12.93 -7.05 9.62
CA PRO A 208 -13.05 -6.37 8.34
C PRO A 208 -12.60 -4.91 8.45
N VAL A 209 -11.94 -4.41 7.41
CA VAL A 209 -11.68 -2.97 7.29
C VAL A 209 -13.03 -2.22 7.32
N PRO A 210 -13.16 -1.14 8.12
CA PRO A 210 -14.43 -0.41 8.23
C PRO A 210 -14.99 0.03 6.87
N ALA A 211 -16.29 -0.16 6.66
CA ALA A 211 -16.96 0.11 5.39
C ALA A 211 -16.74 1.53 4.88
N ASP A 212 -16.78 2.52 5.78
CA ASP A 212 -16.55 3.93 5.42
C ASP A 212 -15.10 4.18 4.95
N TYR A 213 -14.13 3.46 5.52
CA TYR A 213 -12.74 3.55 5.10
C TYR A 213 -12.49 2.83 3.76
N GLN A 214 -13.17 1.71 3.50
CA GLN A 214 -13.16 1.06 2.19
C GLN A 214 -13.73 1.99 1.12
N ARG A 215 -14.85 2.67 1.38
CA ARG A 215 -15.45 3.65 0.47
C ARG A 215 -14.54 4.86 0.24
N LYS A 216 -13.90 5.37 1.29
CA LYS A 216 -12.86 6.42 1.18
C LYS A 216 -11.71 5.97 0.26
N SER A 217 -11.31 4.72 0.38
CA SER A 217 -10.25 4.13 -0.45
C SER A 217 -10.65 4.00 -1.91
N VAL A 218 -11.87 3.52 -2.20
CA VAL A 218 -12.41 3.48 -3.58
C VAL A 218 -12.52 4.88 -4.17
N LYS A 219 -12.97 5.87 -3.38
CA LYS A 219 -13.01 7.26 -3.84
C LYS A 219 -11.63 7.78 -4.22
N TYR A 220 -10.59 7.51 -3.42
CA TYR A 220 -9.21 7.86 -3.76
C TYR A 220 -8.77 7.23 -5.09
N LEU A 221 -9.07 5.94 -5.31
CA LEU A 221 -8.74 5.26 -6.57
C LEU A 221 -9.50 5.86 -7.76
N ILE A 222 -10.74 6.27 -7.57
CA ILE A 222 -11.52 6.98 -8.59
C ILE A 222 -10.84 8.31 -8.95
N ASP A 223 -10.47 9.10 -7.95
CA ASP A 223 -9.94 10.44 -8.14
C ASP A 223 -8.51 10.44 -8.71
N GLU A 224 -7.65 9.51 -8.29
CA GLU A 224 -6.22 9.55 -8.55
C GLU A 224 -5.71 8.45 -9.51
N VAL A 225 -6.56 7.45 -9.82
CA VAL A 225 -6.20 6.36 -10.74
C VAL A 225 -7.18 6.28 -11.91
N PHE A 226 -8.48 6.18 -11.64
CA PHE A 226 -9.50 5.99 -12.69
C PHE A 226 -9.82 7.29 -13.41
N THR A 227 -9.70 8.42 -12.75
CA THR A 227 -9.51 9.72 -13.39
C THR A 227 -8.01 9.83 -13.72
N THR A 228 -7.64 9.51 -14.96
CA THR A 228 -6.23 9.42 -15.36
C THR A 228 -5.46 10.68 -14.96
N PRO A 229 -4.33 10.55 -14.24
CA PRO A 229 -3.56 11.69 -13.78
C PRO A 229 -2.77 12.32 -14.94
N GLU A 230 -3.39 13.27 -15.66
CA GLU A 230 -2.80 13.97 -16.79
C GLU A 230 -1.53 14.76 -16.40
N TRP A 231 -1.43 15.19 -15.15
CA TRP A 231 -0.21 15.83 -14.62
C TRP A 231 1.02 14.91 -14.70
N LEU A 232 0.81 13.58 -14.68
CA LEU A 232 1.86 12.57 -14.78
C LEU A 232 2.01 12.06 -16.22
N PHE A 233 0.95 11.50 -16.80
CA PHE A 233 1.02 10.83 -18.11
C PHE A 233 0.92 11.79 -19.30
N GLY A 234 0.44 13.02 -19.08
CA GLY A 234 0.45 14.11 -20.06
C GLY A 234 1.63 15.09 -19.90
N ALA A 235 2.59 14.79 -19.01
CA ALA A 235 3.69 15.71 -18.73
C ALA A 235 4.64 15.85 -19.93
N LYS A 236 5.03 17.10 -20.27
CA LYS A 236 5.97 17.38 -21.35
C LYS A 236 7.37 16.78 -21.15
N ALA A 237 7.72 16.42 -19.92
CA ALA A 237 9.00 15.77 -19.65
C ALA A 237 9.17 14.43 -20.39
N TRP A 238 8.07 13.76 -20.77
CA TRP A 238 8.12 12.55 -21.59
C TRP A 238 8.63 12.78 -22.99
N ASP A 239 8.44 13.96 -23.56
CA ASP A 239 8.88 14.30 -24.94
C ASP A 239 10.41 14.28 -25.11
N LYS A 240 11.16 14.38 -24.01
CA LYS A 240 12.62 14.39 -23.98
C LYS A 240 13.23 13.13 -23.35
N ALA A 241 12.42 12.24 -22.82
CA ALA A 241 12.89 11.05 -22.09
C ALA A 241 13.45 10.00 -23.06
N TYR A 242 14.62 9.45 -22.71
CA TYR A 242 15.25 8.33 -23.42
C TYR A 242 15.25 7.08 -22.56
N ALA A 243 14.96 5.93 -23.18
CA ALA A 243 15.21 4.64 -22.57
C ALA A 243 16.70 4.23 -22.72
N GLN A 244 17.22 3.57 -21.71
CA GLN A 244 18.64 3.16 -21.70
C GLN A 244 18.97 2.09 -22.75
N ARG A 245 17.96 1.41 -23.29
CA ARG A 245 18.11 0.46 -24.40
C ARG A 245 17.26 0.96 -25.56
N SER A 246 17.93 1.37 -26.60
CA SER A 246 17.32 1.98 -27.75
C SER A 246 17.16 1.00 -28.89
N SER A 247 15.97 0.72 -29.22
CA SER A 247 15.45 0.62 -30.59
C SER A 247 13.96 0.51 -30.46
N PRO A 248 13.20 1.55 -30.76
CA PRO A 248 11.75 1.47 -30.76
C PRO A 248 11.32 0.41 -31.78
N VAL A 249 10.75 -0.69 -31.25
CA VAL A 249 10.23 -1.77 -32.09
C VAL A 249 8.75 -1.50 -32.35
N GLY A 250 8.47 -0.59 -33.27
CA GLY A 250 7.13 -0.25 -33.71
C GLY A 250 6.30 0.60 -32.75
N GLN A 251 6.87 1.06 -31.63
CA GLN A 251 6.21 1.96 -30.66
C GLN A 251 7.23 2.90 -30.02
N MET A 252 6.75 3.93 -29.31
CA MET A 252 7.60 4.83 -28.56
C MET A 252 8.30 4.07 -27.42
N GLU A 253 9.56 4.39 -27.14
CA GLU A 253 10.34 3.80 -26.02
C GLU A 253 9.63 3.98 -24.68
N TYR A 254 9.17 5.20 -24.42
CA TYR A 254 8.24 5.51 -23.36
C TYR A 254 6.89 5.90 -24.00
N ALA A 255 5.88 5.14 -23.68
CA ALA A 255 4.51 5.35 -24.16
C ALA A 255 3.58 5.64 -22.96
N PRO A 256 3.53 6.90 -22.46
CA PRO A 256 2.80 7.24 -21.25
C PRO A 256 1.32 6.83 -21.29
N TYR A 257 0.68 6.94 -22.46
CA TYR A 257 -0.68 6.46 -22.67
C TYR A 257 -0.80 4.94 -22.40
N ASN A 258 0.14 4.17 -22.92
CA ASN A 258 0.14 2.71 -22.72
C ASN A 258 0.41 2.34 -21.26
N PHE A 259 1.34 3.04 -20.60
CA PHE A 259 1.57 2.84 -19.15
C PHE A 259 0.31 3.14 -18.34
N ALA A 260 -0.34 4.28 -18.57
CA ALA A 260 -1.59 4.63 -17.91
C ALA A 260 -2.66 3.55 -18.14
N ARG A 261 -2.79 3.08 -19.38
CA ARG A 261 -3.76 2.04 -19.76
C ARG A 261 -3.51 0.74 -18.99
N GLU A 262 -2.28 0.25 -18.99
CA GLU A 262 -1.95 -1.05 -18.38
C GLU A 262 -2.06 -1.01 -16.86
N LEU A 263 -1.56 0.04 -16.24
CA LEU A 263 -1.58 0.17 -14.78
C LEU A 263 -3.00 0.41 -14.24
N GLN A 264 -3.80 1.21 -14.94
CA GLN A 264 -5.19 1.42 -14.59
C GLN A 264 -6.03 0.14 -14.78
N TYR A 265 -5.82 -0.59 -15.90
CA TYR A 265 -6.46 -1.88 -16.12
C TYR A 265 -6.10 -2.88 -15.01
N LYS A 266 -4.82 -2.98 -14.64
CA LYS A 266 -4.36 -3.81 -13.52
C LYS A 266 -5.12 -3.48 -12.25
N THR A 267 -5.26 -2.20 -11.91
CA THR A 267 -5.96 -1.77 -10.69
C THR A 267 -7.45 -2.18 -10.71
N TYR A 268 -8.15 -2.00 -11.83
CA TYR A 268 -9.53 -2.48 -11.99
C TYR A 268 -9.62 -4.00 -11.83
N TYR A 269 -8.76 -4.74 -12.53
CA TYR A 269 -8.73 -6.19 -12.49
C TYR A 269 -8.50 -6.73 -11.06
N GLU A 270 -7.59 -6.13 -10.32
CA GLU A 270 -7.29 -6.54 -8.94
C GLU A 270 -8.40 -6.16 -7.95
N LEU A 271 -9.15 -5.08 -8.17
CA LEU A 271 -10.34 -4.77 -7.38
C LEU A 271 -11.47 -5.78 -7.63
N LEU A 272 -11.60 -6.26 -8.87
CA LEU A 272 -12.61 -7.23 -9.29
C LEU A 272 -12.13 -8.68 -9.15
N ALA A 273 -10.96 -8.91 -8.54
CA ALA A 273 -10.43 -10.26 -8.34
C ALA A 273 -11.37 -11.10 -7.46
N ASP A 274 -11.62 -12.33 -7.90
CA ASP A 274 -12.54 -13.27 -7.26
C ASP A 274 -12.34 -13.39 -5.75
N GLN A 275 -11.10 -13.58 -5.31
CA GLN A 275 -10.74 -13.69 -3.89
C GLN A 275 -11.14 -12.45 -3.07
N ARG A 276 -11.05 -11.25 -3.65
CA ARG A 276 -11.48 -10.01 -3.00
C ARG A 276 -12.99 -9.94 -2.87
N LEU A 277 -13.71 -10.22 -3.96
CA LEU A 277 -15.18 -10.21 -3.96
C LEU A 277 -15.72 -11.26 -2.98
N VAL A 278 -15.15 -12.45 -2.96
CA VAL A 278 -15.53 -13.51 -2.01
C VAL A 278 -15.31 -13.05 -0.56
N ARG A 279 -14.21 -12.38 -0.23
CA ARG A 279 -14.01 -11.83 1.12
C ARG A 279 -15.09 -10.79 1.48
N MET A 280 -15.49 -9.93 0.54
CA MET A 280 -16.53 -8.92 0.78
C MET A 280 -17.89 -9.59 1.01
N TYR A 281 -18.24 -10.61 0.23
CA TYR A 281 -19.47 -11.40 0.44
C TYR A 281 -19.45 -12.17 1.76
N GLU A 282 -18.29 -12.71 2.17
CA GLU A 282 -18.13 -13.41 3.44
C GLU A 282 -18.41 -12.47 4.63
N VAL A 283 -17.96 -11.21 4.55
CA VAL A 283 -18.27 -10.19 5.56
C VAL A 283 -19.75 -9.92 5.64
N GLU A 284 -20.42 -9.74 4.50
CA GLU A 284 -21.86 -9.50 4.43
C GLU A 284 -22.66 -10.70 5.01
N ALA A 285 -22.27 -11.92 4.66
CA ALA A 285 -22.91 -13.14 5.14
C ALA A 285 -22.78 -13.31 6.66
N ARG A 286 -21.63 -12.98 7.23
CA ARG A 286 -21.39 -13.09 8.70
C ARG A 286 -22.06 -12.00 9.50
N GLN A 287 -22.08 -10.77 9.01
CA GLN A 287 -22.64 -9.63 9.76
C GLN A 287 -24.17 -9.54 9.63
N GLY A 288 -24.76 -10.21 8.62
CA GLY A 288 -26.19 -10.23 8.39
C GLY A 288 -26.75 -8.98 7.70
N ARG A 289 -28.04 -9.07 7.31
CA ARG A 289 -28.74 -7.97 6.63
C ARG A 289 -28.88 -6.75 7.56
N GLY A 290 -28.51 -5.58 7.04
CA GLY A 290 -28.60 -4.31 7.76
C GLY A 290 -27.33 -3.89 8.48
N ALA A 291 -26.28 -4.70 8.48
CA ALA A 291 -24.97 -4.28 8.95
C ALA A 291 -24.36 -3.21 8.02
N LYS A 292 -23.53 -2.34 8.59
CA LYS A 292 -22.76 -1.37 7.80
C LYS A 292 -21.59 -2.07 7.12
N THR A 293 -21.86 -2.77 6.00
CA THR A 293 -20.86 -3.40 5.16
C THR A 293 -20.65 -2.59 3.87
N TYR A 294 -19.52 -2.76 3.23
CA TYR A 294 -19.28 -2.26 1.87
C TYR A 294 -19.27 -3.47 0.95
N THR A 295 -20.36 -3.63 0.17
CA THR A 295 -20.55 -4.82 -0.65
C THR A 295 -19.88 -4.70 -2.01
N PRO A 296 -19.63 -5.82 -2.72
CA PRO A 296 -19.13 -5.79 -4.10
C PRO A 296 -20.00 -4.95 -5.04
N GLU A 297 -21.34 -5.03 -4.90
CA GLU A 297 -22.27 -4.25 -5.71
C GLU A 297 -22.13 -2.75 -5.47
N GLN A 298 -21.97 -2.34 -4.20
CA GLN A 298 -21.76 -0.94 -3.86
C GLN A 298 -20.42 -0.42 -4.42
N MET A 299 -19.36 -1.22 -4.34
CA MET A 299 -18.07 -0.88 -4.94
C MET A 299 -18.17 -0.70 -6.45
N MET A 300 -18.79 -1.66 -7.14
CA MET A 300 -18.97 -1.60 -8.59
C MET A 300 -19.89 -0.44 -9.00
N ASP A 301 -20.92 -0.12 -8.23
CA ASP A 301 -21.82 1.02 -8.48
C ASP A 301 -21.07 2.36 -8.30
N ASP A 302 -20.30 2.53 -7.23
CA ASP A 302 -19.47 3.72 -6.99
C ASP A 302 -18.49 3.96 -8.18
N ILE A 303 -17.81 2.90 -8.64
CA ILE A 303 -16.89 2.97 -9.78
C ILE A 303 -17.64 3.25 -11.09
N THR A 304 -18.74 2.54 -11.35
CA THR A 304 -19.54 2.69 -12.57
C THR A 304 -20.08 4.11 -12.71
N ARG A 305 -20.61 4.67 -11.64
CA ARG A 305 -21.09 6.06 -11.63
C ARG A 305 -19.97 7.04 -11.92
N ALA A 306 -18.81 6.86 -11.30
CA ALA A 306 -17.67 7.75 -11.52
C ALA A 306 -17.13 7.69 -12.94
N VAL A 307 -17.10 6.50 -13.55
CA VAL A 307 -16.50 6.28 -14.88
C VAL A 307 -17.48 6.63 -16.02
N PHE A 308 -18.78 6.37 -15.86
CA PHE A 308 -19.74 6.52 -16.96
C PHE A 308 -20.70 7.71 -16.83
N ILE A 309 -21.03 8.14 -15.61
CA ILE A 309 -21.99 9.24 -15.43
C ILE A 309 -21.24 10.57 -15.45
N ARG A 310 -21.43 11.34 -16.52
CA ARG A 310 -20.83 12.67 -16.70
C ARG A 310 -21.91 13.74 -16.78
N PRO A 311 -21.89 14.75 -15.91
CA PRO A 311 -22.75 15.92 -16.09
C PRO A 311 -22.34 16.71 -17.34
N GLY A 312 -23.32 17.21 -18.10
CA GLY A 312 -23.13 18.27 -19.07
C GLY A 312 -22.83 17.89 -20.51
N GLY A 313 -22.95 16.60 -20.93
CA GLY A 313 -23.00 16.23 -22.37
C GLY A 313 -21.77 16.57 -23.23
N ARG A 314 -20.59 16.86 -22.64
CA ARG A 314 -19.33 17.11 -23.35
C ARG A 314 -18.73 15.83 -23.95
N SER A 315 -17.94 15.99 -25.01
CA SER A 315 -17.15 14.87 -25.55
C SER A 315 -16.15 14.33 -24.52
N LEU A 316 -15.97 13.01 -24.51
CA LEU A 316 -15.00 12.33 -23.66
C LEU A 316 -13.58 12.56 -24.16
N SER A 317 -12.65 12.82 -23.25
CA SER A 317 -11.22 12.82 -23.55
C SER A 317 -10.73 11.42 -23.91
N ILE A 318 -9.52 11.33 -24.46
CA ILE A 318 -8.90 10.03 -24.75
C ILE A 318 -8.68 9.23 -23.45
N TRP A 319 -8.36 9.90 -22.36
CA TRP A 319 -8.14 9.31 -21.04
C TRP A 319 -9.43 8.74 -20.43
N GLU A 320 -10.54 9.45 -20.57
CA GLU A 320 -11.84 8.98 -20.11
C GLU A 320 -12.33 7.77 -20.91
N ARG A 321 -12.17 7.78 -22.24
CA ARG A 321 -12.50 6.61 -23.08
C ARG A 321 -11.63 5.39 -22.71
N MET A 322 -10.35 5.62 -22.43
CA MET A 322 -9.44 4.56 -21.98
C MET A 322 -9.91 3.97 -20.65
N SER A 323 -10.25 4.80 -19.67
CA SER A 323 -10.73 4.36 -18.37
C SER A 323 -12.01 3.53 -18.49
N GLN A 324 -12.99 3.99 -19.29
CA GLN A 324 -14.21 3.26 -19.57
C GLN A 324 -13.94 1.88 -20.19
N LYS A 325 -13.05 1.85 -21.20
CA LYS A 325 -12.66 0.58 -21.84
C LYS A 325 -11.97 -0.36 -20.87
N ASN A 326 -11.01 0.12 -20.09
CA ASN A 326 -10.28 -0.68 -19.10
C ASN A 326 -11.24 -1.30 -18.06
N TYR A 327 -12.23 -0.54 -17.60
CA TYR A 327 -13.20 -1.04 -16.64
C TYR A 327 -14.10 -2.13 -17.24
N VAL A 328 -14.58 -1.94 -18.46
CA VAL A 328 -15.37 -2.95 -19.18
C VAL A 328 -14.56 -4.21 -19.44
N ASP A 329 -13.32 -4.07 -19.91
CA ASP A 329 -12.43 -5.22 -20.17
C ASP A 329 -12.17 -6.01 -18.85
N ALA A 330 -11.96 -5.31 -17.74
CA ALA A 330 -11.77 -5.94 -16.42
C ALA A 330 -13.03 -6.67 -15.94
N LEU A 331 -14.23 -6.09 -16.14
CA LEU A 331 -15.50 -6.73 -15.82
C LEU A 331 -15.73 -8.02 -16.64
N ILE A 332 -15.43 -7.97 -17.93
CA ILE A 332 -15.56 -9.15 -18.83
C ILE A 332 -14.65 -10.28 -18.34
N VAL A 333 -13.38 -9.98 -18.05
CA VAL A 333 -12.42 -10.99 -17.60
C VAL A 333 -12.79 -11.53 -16.24
N SER A 334 -13.18 -10.66 -15.30
CA SER A 334 -13.60 -11.06 -13.95
C SER A 334 -14.85 -11.96 -13.99
N SER A 335 -15.87 -11.61 -14.79
CA SER A 335 -17.08 -12.42 -14.90
C SER A 335 -16.79 -13.84 -15.42
N ASN A 336 -15.90 -13.98 -16.38
CA ASN A 336 -15.52 -15.28 -16.93
C ASN A 336 -14.73 -16.14 -15.92
N LEU A 337 -13.84 -15.52 -15.15
CA LEU A 337 -13.07 -16.21 -14.13
C LEU A 337 -13.93 -16.64 -12.95
N THR A 338 -14.84 -15.79 -12.49
CA THR A 338 -15.73 -16.09 -11.37
C THR A 338 -16.62 -17.28 -11.68
N MET A 339 -17.20 -17.37 -12.87
CA MET A 339 -18.04 -18.52 -13.28
C MET A 339 -17.29 -19.85 -13.19
N VAL A 340 -16.02 -19.91 -13.60
CA VAL A 340 -15.22 -21.14 -13.55
C VAL A 340 -14.85 -21.52 -12.11
N LYS A 341 -14.41 -20.54 -11.32
CA LYS A 341 -13.95 -20.77 -9.93
C LYS A 341 -15.08 -21.06 -8.95
N THR A 342 -16.21 -20.38 -9.09
CA THR A 342 -17.39 -20.60 -8.22
C THR A 342 -17.89 -22.04 -8.37
N THR A 343 -17.86 -22.59 -9.59
CA THR A 343 -18.22 -24.00 -9.83
C THR A 343 -17.27 -24.94 -9.10
N ASN A 344 -15.98 -24.67 -9.12
CA ASN A 344 -14.98 -25.49 -8.42
C ASN A 344 -15.07 -25.35 -6.89
N CYS A 345 -15.35 -24.16 -6.37
CA CYS A 345 -15.51 -23.92 -4.94
C CYS A 345 -16.72 -24.67 -4.36
N LEU A 346 -17.84 -24.67 -5.08
CA LEU A 346 -19.05 -25.39 -4.69
C LEU A 346 -18.86 -26.92 -4.73
N LEU A 347 -18.00 -27.43 -5.60
CA LEU A 347 -17.65 -28.86 -5.66
C LEU A 347 -16.76 -29.30 -4.47
N TYR A 348 -15.93 -28.40 -3.93
CA TYR A 348 -15.07 -28.69 -2.76
C TYR A 348 -15.80 -28.51 -1.42
N THR A 349 -16.89 -27.79 -1.36
CA THR A 349 -17.67 -27.57 -0.13
C THR A 349 -18.88 -28.50 -0.01
N SER A 350 -19.11 -29.38 -0.98
CA SER A 350 -20.13 -30.43 -0.90
C SER A 350 -19.57 -31.55 -0.01
N PRO A 351 -20.15 -31.83 1.17
CA PRO A 351 -19.76 -32.98 1.96
C PRO A 351 -20.02 -34.25 1.18
N SER A 352 -18.99 -35.04 0.92
CA SER A 352 -19.06 -36.39 0.40
C SER A 352 -19.65 -37.35 1.45
#